data_c593386af0cfb1b9462c4a49d80df530
#
_entry.id   c593386af0cfb1b9462c4a49d80df530
#
_cell.length_a   1.000
_cell.length_b   1.000
_cell.length_c   1.000
_cell.angle_alpha   90.00
_cell.angle_beta   90.00
_cell.angle_gamma   90.00
#
_symmetry.space_group_name_H-M   'P 1'
#
loop_
_entity.id
_entity.type
_entity.pdbx_description
1 polymer ?
#
loop_
_entity_poly.entity_id
_entity_poly.type
_entity_poly.pdbx_seq_one_letter_code
_entity_poly.pdbx_strand_id
1 'polypeptide(L)'
;MSVHVIFYQQGHKMMEPVATEEAYRRYRDSQAQQRWVETIRHPQPDTDVSAAKRKLVQFNYSCLPTEDGCLKGAKRLSKSVGMDIDHLSVDEVNLVAATAIEKKDELGLLMLERSARGGGLHVVFRRHPEMD
;
A
#
# COMPACT_ATOMS: atom_id res chain seq x y z
N MET A 1 -6.63 -11.41 1.59
CA MET A 1 -6.28 -9.98 1.80
C MET A 1 -7.41 -9.12 1.29
N SER A 2 -7.85 -8.17 2.09
CA SER A 2 -8.91 -7.23 1.70
C SER A 2 -8.26 -5.95 1.17
N VAL A 3 -8.45 -5.69 -0.11
CA VAL A 3 -7.81 -4.56 -0.80
C VAL A 3 -8.87 -3.71 -1.48
N HIS A 4 -8.77 -2.40 -1.30
CA HIS A 4 -9.58 -1.43 -2.02
C HIS A 4 -8.67 -0.44 -2.72
N VAL A 5 -8.96 -0.13 -3.98
CA VAL A 5 -8.29 0.94 -4.70
C VAL A 5 -8.97 2.26 -4.36
N ILE A 6 -8.16 3.30 -4.15
CA ILE A 6 -8.65 4.65 -3.84
C ILE A 6 -8.67 5.46 -5.13
N PHE A 7 -9.80 6.12 -5.40
CA PHE A 7 -9.96 7.01 -6.54
C PHE A 7 -10.73 8.26 -6.13
N TYR A 8 -10.67 9.31 -6.95
CA TYR A 8 -11.37 10.56 -6.70
C TYR A 8 -12.63 10.65 -7.57
N GLN A 9 -13.74 11.02 -6.95
CA GLN A 9 -14.99 11.30 -7.64
C GLN A 9 -15.63 12.54 -7.02
N GLN A 10 -15.85 13.57 -7.82
CA GLN A 10 -16.41 14.85 -7.37
C GLN A 10 -15.68 15.42 -6.14
N GLY A 11 -14.36 15.33 -6.13
CA GLY A 11 -13.54 15.86 -5.04
C GLY A 11 -13.46 14.99 -3.78
N HIS A 12 -14.12 13.84 -3.77
CA HIS A 12 -14.10 12.90 -2.64
C HIS A 12 -13.26 11.67 -2.93
N LYS A 13 -12.55 11.19 -1.91
CA LYS A 13 -11.84 9.90 -1.98
C LYS A 13 -12.85 8.77 -1.83
N MET A 14 -13.00 7.98 -2.88
CA MET A 14 -13.84 6.80 -2.92
C MET A 14 -12.99 5.55 -2.90
N MET A 15 -13.57 4.42 -2.51
CA MET A 15 -12.88 3.13 -2.51
C MET A 15 -13.71 2.07 -3.23
N GLU A 16 -13.04 1.28 -4.07
CA GLU A 16 -13.64 0.11 -4.72
C GLU A 16 -12.87 -1.15 -4.36
N PRO A 17 -13.57 -2.28 -4.12
CA PRO A 17 -12.88 -3.53 -3.86
C PRO A 17 -12.10 -4.00 -5.08
N VAL A 18 -10.89 -4.48 -4.85
CA VAL A 18 -10.09 -5.17 -5.85
C VAL A 18 -10.40 -6.66 -5.71
N ALA A 19 -11.18 -7.20 -6.63
CA ALA A 19 -11.82 -8.50 -6.47
C ALA A 19 -10.84 -9.68 -6.51
N THR A 20 -9.74 -9.56 -7.24
CA THR A 20 -8.81 -10.66 -7.47
C THR A 20 -7.37 -10.21 -7.34
N GLU A 21 -6.48 -11.16 -7.07
CA GLU A 21 -5.03 -10.92 -7.07
C GLU A 21 -4.54 -10.45 -8.45
N GLU A 22 -5.13 -10.97 -9.51
CA GLU A 22 -4.80 -10.56 -10.88
C GLU A 22 -5.14 -9.09 -11.11
N ALA A 23 -6.31 -8.64 -10.67
CA ALA A 23 -6.71 -7.24 -10.77
C ALA A 23 -5.77 -6.33 -9.98
N TYR A 24 -5.36 -6.75 -8.79
CA TYR A 24 -4.38 -6.04 -7.98
C TYR A 24 -3.04 -5.89 -8.71
N ARG A 25 -2.55 -6.96 -9.32
CA ARG A 25 -1.29 -6.95 -10.08
C ARG A 25 -1.37 -6.03 -11.29
N ARG A 26 -2.51 -5.97 -11.97
CA ARG A 26 -2.70 -5.04 -13.11
C ARG A 26 -2.52 -3.59 -12.69
N TYR A 27 -3.06 -3.20 -11.55
CA TYR A 27 -2.85 -1.85 -11.01
C TYR A 27 -1.37 -1.62 -10.69
N ARG A 28 -0.76 -2.54 -9.96
CA ARG A 28 0.62 -2.40 -9.48
C ARG A 28 1.64 -2.40 -10.61
N ASP A 29 1.45 -3.25 -11.62
CA ASP A 29 2.42 -3.50 -12.68
C ASP A 29 2.11 -2.76 -13.99
N SER A 30 1.16 -1.83 -14.00
CA SER A 30 0.86 -1.05 -15.19
C SER A 30 2.07 -0.23 -15.64
N GLN A 31 2.19 0.01 -16.96
CA GLN A 31 3.29 0.81 -17.51
C GLN A 31 3.32 2.22 -16.92
N ALA A 32 2.16 2.83 -16.71
CA ALA A 32 2.07 4.15 -16.10
C ALA A 32 2.61 4.14 -14.67
N GLN A 33 2.25 3.12 -13.88
CA GLN A 33 2.72 2.95 -12.52
C GLN A 33 4.24 2.78 -12.47
N GLN A 34 4.78 1.89 -13.30
CA GLN A 34 6.23 1.66 -13.41
C GLN A 34 6.99 2.93 -13.78
N ARG A 35 6.46 3.71 -14.72
CA ARG A 35 7.07 4.97 -15.15
C ARG A 35 7.18 5.95 -13.98
N TRP A 36 6.13 6.11 -13.18
CA TRP A 36 6.16 7.00 -12.03
C TRP A 36 7.09 6.50 -10.93
N VAL A 37 7.16 5.20 -10.69
CA VAL A 37 8.11 4.60 -9.75
C VAL A 37 9.55 4.86 -10.19
N GLU A 38 9.87 4.68 -11.46
CA GLU A 38 11.19 5.00 -11.99
C GLU A 38 11.55 6.48 -11.79
N THR A 39 10.60 7.37 -12.10
CA THR A 39 10.78 8.80 -11.88
C THR A 39 11.14 9.11 -10.42
N ILE A 40 10.43 8.49 -9.48
CA ILE A 40 10.66 8.68 -8.05
C ILE A 40 12.03 8.19 -7.60
N ARG A 41 12.53 7.11 -8.20
CA ARG A 41 13.81 6.48 -7.83
C ARG A 41 15.04 7.19 -8.40
N HIS A 42 14.86 8.04 -9.41
CA HIS A 42 15.96 8.85 -9.93
C HIS A 42 16.22 10.07 -9.04
N PRO A 43 17.49 10.50 -8.87
CA PRO A 43 17.80 11.72 -8.13
C PRO A 43 17.12 12.94 -8.75
N GLN A 44 16.33 13.66 -7.96
CA GLN A 44 15.59 14.85 -8.41
C GLN A 44 15.08 15.65 -7.21
N PRO A 45 14.63 16.90 -7.43
CA PRO A 45 14.08 17.72 -6.34
C PRO A 45 12.88 17.04 -5.65
N ASP A 46 12.75 17.26 -4.34
CA ASP A 46 11.67 16.66 -3.54
C ASP A 46 10.27 17.07 -4.03
N THR A 47 10.12 18.26 -4.61
CA THR A 47 8.86 18.71 -5.20
C THR A 47 8.42 17.80 -6.36
N ASP A 48 9.37 17.38 -7.20
CA ASP A 48 9.10 16.50 -8.34
C ASP A 48 8.76 15.09 -7.84
N VAL A 49 9.46 14.62 -6.80
CA VAL A 49 9.16 13.33 -6.14
C VAL A 49 7.73 13.33 -5.59
N SER A 50 7.33 14.39 -4.89
CA SER A 50 6.00 14.52 -4.33
C SER A 50 4.92 14.55 -5.41
N ALA A 51 5.16 15.25 -6.51
CA ALA A 51 4.25 15.31 -7.65
C ALA A 51 4.08 13.92 -8.29
N ALA A 52 5.18 13.19 -8.49
CA ALA A 52 5.15 11.84 -9.06
C ALA A 52 4.44 10.86 -8.12
N LYS A 53 4.67 10.95 -6.81
CA LYS A 53 4.00 10.09 -5.83
C LYS A 53 2.48 10.22 -5.87
N ARG A 54 1.95 11.43 -6.14
CA ARG A 54 0.51 11.65 -6.28
C ARG A 54 -0.11 10.98 -7.50
N LYS A 55 0.72 10.56 -8.47
CA LYS A 55 0.28 9.83 -9.67
C LYS A 55 0.23 8.32 -9.47
N LEU A 56 0.82 7.81 -8.38
CA LEU A 56 0.77 6.39 -8.06
C LEU A 56 -0.64 5.97 -7.64
N VAL A 57 -1.00 4.75 -8.00
CA VAL A 57 -2.23 4.13 -7.52
C VAL A 57 -2.13 3.95 -6.02
N GLN A 58 -3.18 4.34 -5.29
CA GLN A 58 -3.25 4.19 -3.84
C GLN A 58 -4.21 3.07 -3.49
N PHE A 59 -3.83 2.28 -2.50
CA PHE A 59 -4.64 1.19 -1.98
C PHE A 59 -4.91 1.36 -0.50
N ASN A 60 -6.03 0.84 -0.04
CA ASN A 60 -6.35 0.73 1.38
C ASN A 60 -6.54 -0.73 1.74
N TYR A 61 -5.88 -1.18 2.79
CA TYR A 61 -5.90 -2.56 3.29
C TYR A 61 -6.56 -2.69 4.65
N SER A 62 -6.80 -1.59 5.34
CA SER A 62 -7.08 -1.59 6.78
C SER A 62 -8.54 -1.36 7.13
N CYS A 63 -9.31 -0.73 6.25
CA CYS A 63 -10.73 -0.46 6.53
C CYS A 63 -11.61 -0.70 5.29
N LEU A 64 -12.90 -0.79 5.55
CA LEU A 64 -13.93 -0.91 4.52
C LEU A 64 -14.52 0.46 4.26
N PRO A 65 -15.01 0.74 3.03
CA PRO A 65 -15.64 2.02 2.74
C PRO A 65 -16.92 2.24 3.54
N THR A 66 -17.36 3.49 3.62
CA THR A 66 -18.69 3.83 4.13
C THR A 66 -19.77 3.24 3.21
N GLU A 67 -21.04 3.34 3.63
CA GLU A 67 -22.16 2.91 2.79
C GLU A 67 -22.17 3.62 1.43
N ASP A 68 -21.74 4.88 1.40
CA ASP A 68 -21.63 5.66 0.17
C ASP A 68 -20.35 5.38 -0.64
N GLY A 69 -19.51 4.47 -0.18
CA GLY A 69 -18.26 4.11 -0.85
C GLY A 69 -17.08 5.04 -0.56
N CYS A 70 -17.19 5.90 0.44
CA CYS A 70 -16.16 6.90 0.77
C CYS A 70 -15.09 6.36 1.71
N LEU A 71 -13.88 6.91 1.61
CA LEU A 71 -12.81 6.68 2.58
C LEU A 71 -13.04 7.51 3.84
N LYS A 72 -13.38 8.79 3.69
CA LYS A 72 -13.64 9.68 4.83
C LYS A 72 -14.83 9.18 5.64
N GLY A 73 -14.63 9.01 6.94
CA GLY A 73 -15.65 8.50 7.83
C GLY A 73 -15.74 6.98 7.90
N ALA A 74 -14.88 6.25 7.18
CA ALA A 74 -14.82 4.79 7.24
C ALA A 74 -14.40 4.35 8.64
N LYS A 75 -15.23 3.54 9.30
CA LYS A 75 -15.00 3.07 10.68
C LYS A 75 -14.93 1.55 10.78
N ARG A 76 -15.43 0.83 9.78
CA ARG A 76 -15.39 -0.63 9.79
C ARG A 76 -13.99 -1.11 9.40
N LEU A 77 -13.44 -2.01 10.20
CA LEU A 77 -12.12 -2.58 9.95
C LEU A 77 -12.20 -3.75 8.97
N SER A 78 -11.21 -3.86 8.09
CA SER A 78 -11.06 -5.02 7.22
C SER A 78 -10.36 -6.15 7.99
N LYS A 79 -10.22 -7.31 7.33
CA LYS A 79 -9.50 -8.47 7.89
C LYS A 79 -7.99 -8.33 7.81
N SER A 80 -7.49 -7.25 7.27
CA SER A 80 -6.06 -6.98 7.15
C SER A 80 -5.68 -5.61 7.71
N VAL A 81 -4.39 -5.42 7.95
CA VAL A 81 -3.80 -4.16 8.41
C VAL A 81 -2.63 -3.82 7.52
N GLY A 82 -2.67 -2.64 6.91
CA GLY A 82 -1.54 -2.09 6.17
C GLY A 82 -0.68 -1.23 7.08
N MET A 83 0.64 -1.35 6.93
CA MET A 83 1.60 -0.58 7.71
C MET A 83 2.76 -0.16 6.82
N ASP A 84 3.22 1.08 7.01
CA ASP A 84 4.42 1.60 6.35
C ASP A 84 5.57 1.66 7.33
N ILE A 85 6.73 1.18 6.91
CA ILE A 85 7.98 1.32 7.66
C ILE A 85 8.89 2.20 6.82
N ASP A 86 9.21 3.39 7.31
CA ASP A 86 9.92 4.42 6.57
C ASP A 86 11.30 4.74 7.14
N HIS A 87 12.07 5.52 6.37
CA HIS A 87 13.38 6.07 6.80
C HIS A 87 14.41 5.01 7.14
N LEU A 88 14.44 3.92 6.37
CA LEU A 88 15.41 2.85 6.52
C LEU A 88 16.55 3.02 5.52
N SER A 89 17.76 2.60 5.92
CA SER A 89 18.87 2.40 4.99
C SER A 89 18.61 1.16 4.13
N VAL A 90 19.40 0.99 3.06
CA VAL A 90 19.28 -0.20 2.19
C VAL A 90 19.48 -1.49 3.00
N ASP A 91 20.50 -1.52 3.87
CA ASP A 91 20.78 -2.69 4.70
C ASP A 91 19.64 -2.97 5.69
N GLU A 92 19.07 -1.92 6.29
CA GLU A 92 17.92 -2.05 7.18
C GLU A 92 16.67 -2.58 6.47
N VAL A 93 16.38 -2.08 5.26
CA VAL A 93 15.27 -2.59 4.44
C VAL A 93 15.43 -4.08 4.18
N ASN A 94 16.62 -4.50 3.78
CA ASN A 94 16.88 -5.91 3.49
C ASN A 94 16.77 -6.78 4.75
N LEU A 95 17.27 -6.31 5.89
CA LEU A 95 17.19 -7.03 7.15
C LEU A 95 15.75 -7.18 7.64
N VAL A 96 14.99 -6.10 7.63
CA VAL A 96 13.58 -6.12 8.06
C VAL A 96 12.76 -7.01 7.14
N ALA A 97 12.97 -6.92 5.83
CA ALA A 97 12.28 -7.77 4.86
C ALA A 97 12.57 -9.25 5.08
N ALA A 98 13.84 -9.61 5.27
CA ALA A 98 14.25 -10.99 5.52
C ALA A 98 13.64 -11.52 6.83
N THR A 99 13.64 -10.72 7.89
CA THR A 99 13.05 -11.08 9.18
C THR A 99 11.54 -11.28 9.07
N ALA A 100 10.84 -10.39 8.35
CA ALA A 100 9.41 -10.50 8.15
C ALA A 100 9.04 -11.77 7.38
N ILE A 101 9.81 -12.12 6.36
CA ILE A 101 9.59 -13.33 5.56
C ILE A 101 9.84 -14.58 6.41
N GLU A 102 10.92 -14.59 7.21
CA GLU A 102 11.22 -15.70 8.11
C GLU A 102 10.10 -15.96 9.10
N LYS A 103 9.48 -14.89 9.61
CA LYS A 103 8.41 -14.95 10.61
C LYS A 103 7.00 -14.78 10.02
N LYS A 104 6.85 -14.99 8.72
CA LYS A 104 5.60 -14.71 8.01
C LYS A 104 4.36 -15.37 8.64
N ASP A 105 4.49 -16.60 9.12
CA ASP A 105 3.37 -17.34 9.69
C ASP A 105 2.98 -16.78 11.07
N GLU A 106 3.96 -16.48 11.93
CA GLU A 106 3.71 -15.85 13.23
C GLU A 106 3.06 -14.48 13.09
N LEU A 107 3.53 -13.70 12.12
CA LEU A 107 3.06 -12.33 11.88
C LEU A 107 1.73 -12.28 11.13
N GLY A 108 1.33 -13.38 10.50
CA GLY A 108 0.19 -13.35 9.58
C GLY A 108 0.47 -12.47 8.36
N LEU A 109 1.71 -12.49 7.87
CA LEU A 109 2.14 -11.66 6.74
C LEU A 109 1.42 -12.07 5.46
N LEU A 110 0.75 -11.11 4.82
CA LEU A 110 0.01 -11.31 3.59
C LEU A 110 0.71 -10.68 2.39
N MET A 111 1.39 -9.56 2.59
CA MET A 111 2.10 -8.86 1.53
C MET A 111 3.28 -8.08 2.11
N LEU A 112 4.36 -8.02 1.34
CA LEU A 112 5.54 -7.23 1.63
C LEU A 112 6.05 -6.65 0.32
N GLU A 113 6.18 -5.33 0.24
CA GLU A 113 6.77 -4.70 -0.92
C GLU A 113 7.62 -3.49 -0.53
N ARG A 114 8.61 -3.19 -1.36
CA ARG A 114 9.46 -2.02 -1.16
C ARG A 114 8.69 -0.76 -1.56
N SER A 115 8.83 0.31 -0.77
CA SER A 115 8.24 1.59 -1.10
C SER A 115 8.80 2.13 -2.43
N ALA A 116 8.06 3.05 -3.06
CA ALA A 116 8.43 3.60 -4.36
C ALA A 116 9.85 4.21 -4.36
N ARG A 117 10.24 4.88 -3.29
CA ARG A 117 11.56 5.51 -3.15
C ARG A 117 12.65 4.53 -2.70
N GLY A 118 12.28 3.33 -2.26
CA GLY A 118 13.22 2.29 -1.87
C GLY A 118 13.71 2.35 -0.42
N GLY A 119 13.39 3.41 0.31
CA GLY A 119 13.79 3.62 1.71
C GLY A 119 12.82 3.10 2.75
N GLY A 120 11.87 2.28 2.36
CA GLY A 120 10.87 1.75 3.27
C GLY A 120 10.20 0.49 2.75
N LEU A 121 9.26 -0.01 3.52
CA LEU A 121 8.48 -1.19 3.21
C LEU A 121 7.01 -0.93 3.44
N HIS A 122 6.17 -1.42 2.54
CA HIS A 122 4.73 -1.55 2.74
C HIS A 122 4.45 -2.98 3.15
N VAL A 123 3.78 -3.16 4.28
CA VAL A 123 3.54 -4.48 4.86
C VAL A 123 2.05 -4.62 5.13
N VAL A 124 1.48 -5.76 4.77
CA VAL A 124 0.09 -6.07 5.06
C VAL A 124 0.05 -7.36 5.87
N PHE A 125 -0.58 -7.28 7.03
CA PHE A 125 -0.77 -8.40 7.94
C PHE A 125 -2.24 -8.80 8.01
N ARG A 126 -2.50 -10.06 8.34
CA ARG A 126 -3.82 -10.50 8.75
C ARG A 126 -4.15 -9.84 10.09
N ARG A 127 -5.33 -9.24 10.20
CA ARG A 127 -5.78 -8.67 11.47
C ARG A 127 -6.09 -9.81 12.46
N HIS A 128 -5.51 -9.73 13.65
CA HIS A 128 -5.84 -10.66 14.71
C HIS A 128 -7.29 -10.44 15.15
N PRO A 129 -8.09 -11.49 15.38
CA PRO A 129 -9.50 -11.33 15.73
C PRO A 129 -9.76 -10.47 16.99
N GLU A 130 -8.79 -10.38 17.87
CA GLU A 130 -8.89 -9.61 19.11
C GLU A 130 -8.46 -8.14 18.98
N MET A 131 -8.07 -7.70 17.78
CA MET A 131 -7.63 -6.33 17.51
C MET A 131 -8.76 -5.40 17.05
N ASP A 132 -9.93 -5.64 17.46
CA ASP A 132 -11.07 -4.78 17.10
C ASP A 132 -11.25 -3.60 18.06
#